data_248b9d146b591ad6a39fc58040103c16
#
_entry.id   248b9d146b591ad6a39fc58040103c16
#
_cell.length_a   1.000
_cell.length_b   1.000
_cell.length_c   1.000
_cell.angle_alpha   90.00
_cell.angle_beta   90.00
_cell.angle_gamma   90.00
#
_symmetry.space_group_name_H-M   'P 1'
#
loop_
_entity.id
_entity.type
_entity.pdbx_description
1 polymer ?
#
loop_
_entity_poly.entity_id
_entity_poly.type
_entity_poly.pdbx_seq_one_letter_code
_entity_poly.pdbx_strand_id
1 'polypeptide(L)'
;MESITRFLDNVPQPVQWALAGIGALYLGSKIFSYLQLVLSSFLLPGTNLRKYGKPGTWAVITGASDGLGKEYATQLAAKGFNLVLVSRTQAKLTALAKELEQKFTGKGGLQVKTLAMDFAQDNDADYERLRELIQDLDVGILINNVGQSHSIPVPFLETPKEELQNIVTINCLGTLKTTQVVAPILQKRKRGLILTMGSFGGWTPTPYLATYSGSKAFLQQWSNALASELSDYNVDVYVVLSHLVTTAMSKVRRSSLLVPNPRAFVKSALGKVGLGGYQTAPNTYTPWWSHAFMLWAIENVAGVNSPLTIWYNKKMHVDIRRRALRKQAREAKKQ
;
A
#
# COMPACT_ATOMS: atom_id res chain seq x y z
N MET A 1 -42.72 16.85 12.23
CA MET A 1 -43.04 15.43 12.36
C MET A 1 -44.40 15.10 11.70
N GLU A 2 -45.47 15.81 11.97
CA GLU A 2 -46.81 15.57 11.35
C GLU A 2 -46.85 15.53 9.83
N SER A 3 -46.05 16.32 9.15
CA SER A 3 -46.00 16.31 7.67
C SER A 3 -45.40 15.04 7.10
N ILE A 4 -44.43 14.44 7.77
CA ILE A 4 -43.78 13.17 7.36
C ILE A 4 -44.72 11.99 7.64
N THR A 5 -45.41 12.01 8.76
CA THR A 5 -46.39 10.96 9.10
C THR A 5 -47.53 10.95 8.08
N ARG A 6 -48.10 12.11 7.77
CA ARG A 6 -49.18 12.23 6.72
C ARG A 6 -48.70 11.80 5.33
N PHE A 7 -47.42 12.02 4.98
CA PHE A 7 -46.87 11.53 3.72
C PHE A 7 -46.78 10.00 3.69
N LEU A 8 -46.30 9.41 4.81
CA LEU A 8 -46.18 7.95 4.93
C LEU A 8 -47.53 7.25 4.91
N ASP A 9 -48.55 7.83 5.53
CA ASP A 9 -49.92 7.29 5.53
C ASP A 9 -50.54 7.19 4.13
N ASN A 10 -50.09 8.03 3.18
CA ASN A 10 -50.52 8.01 1.79
C ASN A 10 -49.76 7.02 0.90
N VAL A 11 -48.68 6.41 1.39
CA VAL A 11 -47.89 5.41 0.63
C VAL A 11 -48.56 4.03 0.80
N PRO A 12 -48.83 3.26 -0.27
CA PRO A 12 -49.38 1.91 -0.16
C PRO A 12 -48.54 1.02 0.74
N GLN A 13 -49.18 0.26 1.60
CA GLN A 13 -48.51 -0.59 2.61
C GLN A 13 -47.44 -1.53 2.02
N PRO A 14 -47.59 -2.17 0.85
CA PRO A 14 -46.54 -2.96 0.23
C PRO A 14 -45.30 -2.14 -0.12
N VAL A 15 -45.46 -0.87 -0.51
CA VAL A 15 -44.34 0.03 -0.82
C VAL A 15 -43.58 0.41 0.48
N GLN A 16 -44.31 0.66 1.58
CA GLN A 16 -43.71 0.91 2.89
C GLN A 16 -42.84 -0.27 3.33
N TRP A 17 -43.35 -1.51 3.23
CA TRP A 17 -42.60 -2.71 3.55
C TRP A 17 -41.38 -2.92 2.65
N ALA A 18 -41.49 -2.64 1.35
CA ALA A 18 -40.38 -2.72 0.43
C ALA A 18 -39.26 -1.70 0.79
N LEU A 19 -39.64 -0.44 1.04
CA LEU A 19 -38.70 0.60 1.47
C LEU A 19 -38.03 0.28 2.82
N ALA A 20 -38.81 -0.21 3.79
CA ALA A 20 -38.28 -0.64 5.09
C ALA A 20 -37.31 -1.83 4.92
N GLY A 21 -37.62 -2.81 4.07
CA GLY A 21 -36.76 -3.94 3.75
C GLY A 21 -35.44 -3.52 3.11
N ILE A 22 -35.50 -2.62 2.11
CA ILE A 22 -34.30 -2.06 1.47
C ILE A 22 -33.45 -1.30 2.49
N GLY A 23 -34.09 -0.46 3.33
CA GLY A 23 -33.40 0.27 4.39
C GLY A 23 -32.73 -0.66 5.41
N ALA A 24 -33.42 -1.72 5.84
CA ALA A 24 -32.88 -2.71 6.75
C ALA A 24 -31.69 -3.48 6.16
N LEU A 25 -31.78 -3.89 4.89
CA LEU A 25 -30.67 -4.54 4.16
C LEU A 25 -29.46 -3.61 4.04
N TYR A 26 -29.70 -2.34 3.68
CA TYR A 26 -28.62 -1.34 3.60
C TYR A 26 -27.93 -1.14 4.95
N LEU A 27 -28.69 -0.87 6.01
CA LEU A 27 -28.14 -0.70 7.36
C LEU A 27 -27.46 -1.98 7.86
N GLY A 28 -28.06 -3.14 7.61
CA GLY A 28 -27.48 -4.44 7.95
C GLY A 28 -26.12 -4.66 7.27
N SER A 29 -26.00 -4.29 5.99
CA SER A 29 -24.73 -4.39 5.27
C SER A 29 -23.64 -3.48 5.87
N LYS A 30 -23.98 -2.27 6.32
CA LYS A 30 -23.05 -1.35 6.98
C LYS A 30 -22.62 -1.83 8.36
N ILE A 31 -23.56 -2.36 9.14
CA ILE A 31 -23.25 -2.97 10.45
C ILE A 31 -22.34 -4.17 10.24
N PHE A 32 -22.63 -5.04 9.28
CA PHE A 32 -21.80 -6.20 8.97
C PHE A 32 -20.38 -5.79 8.55
N SER A 33 -20.24 -4.82 7.65
CA SER A 33 -18.94 -4.26 7.24
C SER A 33 -18.17 -3.68 8.44
N TYR A 34 -18.86 -2.97 9.35
CA TYR A 34 -18.24 -2.45 10.57
C TYR A 34 -17.78 -3.56 11.51
N LEU A 35 -18.57 -4.61 11.69
CA LEU A 35 -18.17 -5.77 12.48
C LEU A 35 -16.96 -6.48 11.87
N GLN A 36 -16.94 -6.67 10.55
CA GLN A 36 -15.76 -7.21 9.85
C GLN A 36 -14.52 -6.33 10.06
N LEU A 37 -14.66 -5.00 10.01
CA LEU A 37 -13.57 -4.06 10.31
C LEU A 37 -13.02 -4.28 11.72
N VAL A 38 -13.87 -4.36 12.74
CA VAL A 38 -13.47 -4.59 14.14
C VAL A 38 -12.78 -5.95 14.29
N LEU A 39 -13.38 -7.01 13.76
CA LEU A 39 -12.82 -8.36 13.82
C LEU A 39 -11.46 -8.42 13.12
N SER A 40 -11.35 -7.89 11.90
CA SER A 40 -10.11 -7.86 11.12
C SER A 40 -9.04 -6.99 11.77
N SER A 41 -9.45 -5.91 12.45
CA SER A 41 -8.50 -5.00 13.10
C SER A 41 -7.89 -5.55 14.38
N PHE A 42 -8.64 -6.34 15.16
CA PHE A 42 -8.22 -6.68 16.51
C PHE A 42 -8.19 -8.19 16.84
N LEU A 43 -9.00 -9.00 16.16
CA LEU A 43 -9.21 -10.41 16.57
C LEU A 43 -8.70 -11.41 15.54
N LEU A 44 -8.95 -11.19 14.24
CA LEU A 44 -8.62 -12.18 13.23
C LEU A 44 -7.13 -12.11 12.86
N PRO A 45 -6.43 -13.24 12.81
CA PRO A 45 -5.12 -13.34 12.22
C PRO A 45 -5.24 -13.33 10.69
N GLY A 46 -4.30 -12.68 10.01
CA GLY A 46 -4.18 -12.78 8.56
C GLY A 46 -3.59 -14.12 8.12
N THR A 47 -3.49 -14.29 6.81
CA THR A 47 -2.89 -15.48 6.20
C THR A 47 -1.46 -15.71 6.72
N ASN A 48 -1.20 -16.91 7.20
CA ASN A 48 0.16 -17.27 7.62
C ASN A 48 1.10 -17.26 6.42
N LEU A 49 2.20 -16.54 6.51
CA LEU A 49 3.18 -16.42 5.42
C LEU A 49 3.84 -17.75 5.04
N ARG A 50 3.73 -18.79 5.88
CA ARG A 50 4.14 -20.16 5.52
C ARG A 50 3.31 -20.76 4.38
N LYS A 51 2.12 -20.23 4.12
CA LYS A 51 1.35 -20.51 2.89
C LYS A 51 2.19 -20.26 1.65
N TYR A 52 3.06 -19.24 1.66
CA TYR A 52 3.83 -18.78 0.49
C TYR A 52 5.23 -19.38 0.40
N GLY A 53 5.75 -19.94 1.50
CA GLY A 53 7.06 -20.59 1.49
C GLY A 53 7.51 -21.08 2.86
N LYS A 54 8.34 -22.15 2.83
CA LYS A 54 9.07 -22.66 4.00
C LYS A 54 10.30 -21.77 4.30
N PRO A 55 11.00 -21.95 5.43
CA PRO A 55 12.29 -21.32 5.65
C PRO A 55 13.24 -21.54 4.48
N GLY A 56 13.95 -20.49 4.04
CA GLY A 56 14.82 -20.53 2.86
C GLY A 56 14.15 -20.11 1.54
N THR A 57 12.80 -20.02 1.48
CA THR A 57 12.10 -19.41 0.33
C THR A 57 12.45 -17.93 0.24
N TRP A 58 12.56 -17.39 -0.98
CA TRP A 58 13.00 -16.03 -1.23
C TRP A 58 11.86 -15.03 -1.28
N ALA A 59 12.13 -13.82 -0.78
CA ALA A 59 11.27 -12.64 -0.92
C ALA A 59 12.02 -11.55 -1.68
N VAL A 60 11.40 -11.04 -2.76
CA VAL A 60 11.90 -9.89 -3.53
C VAL A 60 11.26 -8.62 -2.99
N ILE A 61 12.06 -7.59 -2.67
CA ILE A 61 11.58 -6.35 -2.07
C ILE A 61 12.16 -5.17 -2.83
N THR A 62 11.29 -4.36 -3.45
CA THR A 62 11.71 -3.12 -4.12
C THR A 62 11.67 -1.94 -3.16
N GLY A 63 12.58 -0.96 -3.36
CA GLY A 63 12.74 0.16 -2.42
C GLY A 63 13.20 -0.30 -1.02
N ALA A 64 14.03 -1.35 -0.97
CA ALA A 64 14.37 -2.07 0.26
C ALA A 64 15.30 -1.32 1.22
N SER A 65 15.97 -0.25 0.77
CA SER A 65 17.07 0.38 1.52
C SER A 65 16.65 1.29 2.67
N ASP A 66 15.36 1.65 2.76
CA ASP A 66 14.86 2.59 3.79
C ASP A 66 13.38 2.37 4.09
N GLY A 67 12.88 3.00 5.17
CA GLY A 67 11.48 3.09 5.52
C GLY A 67 10.76 1.74 5.61
N LEU A 68 9.63 1.62 4.91
CA LEU A 68 8.81 0.40 4.91
C LEU A 68 9.57 -0.77 4.27
N GLY A 69 10.32 -0.54 3.18
CA GLY A 69 11.07 -1.59 2.48
C GLY A 69 12.12 -2.25 3.36
N LYS A 70 12.89 -1.46 4.13
CA LYS A 70 13.84 -1.98 5.12
C LYS A 70 13.15 -2.81 6.20
N GLU A 71 11.98 -2.38 6.65
CA GLU A 71 11.20 -3.12 7.65
C GLU A 71 10.58 -4.41 7.09
N TYR A 72 10.09 -4.40 5.84
CA TYR A 72 9.66 -5.64 5.17
C TYR A 72 10.83 -6.64 5.10
N ALA A 73 12.02 -6.18 4.67
CA ALA A 73 13.22 -7.03 4.63
C ALA A 73 13.54 -7.62 6.02
N THR A 74 13.58 -6.78 7.06
CA THR A 74 13.89 -7.19 8.43
C THR A 74 12.88 -8.22 8.96
N GLN A 75 11.60 -8.00 8.75
CA GLN A 75 10.57 -8.87 9.31
C GLN A 75 10.37 -10.16 8.53
N LEU A 76 10.61 -10.15 7.21
CA LEU A 76 10.62 -11.38 6.40
C LEU A 76 11.86 -12.23 6.71
N ALA A 77 13.03 -11.62 6.88
CA ALA A 77 14.23 -12.32 7.40
C ALA A 77 13.97 -12.98 8.75
N ALA A 78 13.34 -12.25 9.69
CA ALA A 78 12.97 -12.80 11.00
C ALA A 78 12.02 -13.99 10.92
N LYS A 79 11.25 -14.10 9.83
CA LYS A 79 10.35 -15.24 9.53
C LYS A 79 11.06 -16.36 8.74
N GLY A 80 12.36 -16.23 8.45
CA GLY A 80 13.18 -17.23 7.77
C GLY A 80 13.11 -17.20 6.25
N PHE A 81 12.65 -16.11 5.64
CA PHE A 81 12.75 -15.91 4.19
C PHE A 81 14.13 -15.36 3.83
N ASN A 82 14.74 -15.90 2.78
CA ASN A 82 15.87 -15.29 2.10
C ASN A 82 15.42 -14.05 1.33
N LEU A 83 16.31 -13.11 1.06
CA LEU A 83 15.95 -11.80 0.55
C LEU A 83 16.67 -11.45 -0.75
N VAL A 84 15.92 -10.88 -1.70
CA VAL A 84 16.45 -10.12 -2.81
C VAL A 84 16.07 -8.66 -2.59
N LEU A 85 17.07 -7.82 -2.30
CA LEU A 85 16.89 -6.41 -1.97
C LEU A 85 17.19 -5.56 -3.20
N VAL A 86 16.20 -4.80 -3.67
CA VAL A 86 16.33 -3.95 -4.86
C VAL A 86 16.13 -2.49 -4.47
N SER A 87 17.12 -1.62 -4.74
CA SER A 87 17.00 -0.15 -4.61
C SER A 87 18.14 0.56 -5.32
N ARG A 88 18.11 1.91 -5.39
CA ARG A 88 19.08 2.71 -6.16
C ARG A 88 20.53 2.63 -5.67
N THR A 89 20.74 2.54 -4.37
CA THR A 89 22.06 2.77 -3.76
C THR A 89 22.68 1.47 -3.28
N GLN A 90 23.65 0.95 -4.04
CA GLN A 90 24.34 -0.32 -3.74
C GLN A 90 24.94 -0.32 -2.33
N ALA A 91 25.61 0.75 -1.91
CA ALA A 91 26.23 0.83 -0.58
C ALA A 91 25.22 0.63 0.56
N LYS A 92 24.01 1.21 0.44
CA LYS A 92 22.94 1.01 1.43
C LYS A 92 22.41 -0.43 1.42
N LEU A 93 22.29 -1.05 0.26
CA LEU A 93 21.87 -2.44 0.13
C LEU A 93 22.88 -3.39 0.76
N THR A 94 24.16 -3.20 0.46
CA THR A 94 25.26 -4.00 1.04
C THR A 94 25.32 -3.87 2.56
N ALA A 95 25.20 -2.65 3.08
CA ALA A 95 25.15 -2.42 4.52
C ALA A 95 23.96 -3.12 5.19
N LEU A 96 22.77 -3.02 4.56
CA LEU A 96 21.56 -3.68 5.07
C LEU A 96 21.68 -5.21 4.99
N ALA A 97 22.19 -5.76 3.89
CA ALA A 97 22.42 -7.20 3.76
C ALA A 97 23.30 -7.72 4.88
N LYS A 98 24.44 -7.08 5.11
CA LYS A 98 25.37 -7.43 6.21
C LYS A 98 24.71 -7.32 7.60
N GLU A 99 23.93 -6.25 7.85
CA GLU A 99 23.17 -6.06 9.10
C GLU A 99 22.22 -7.24 9.33
N LEU A 100 21.47 -7.65 8.30
CA LEU A 100 20.47 -8.69 8.40
C LEU A 100 21.10 -10.09 8.53
N GLU A 101 22.14 -10.40 7.76
CA GLU A 101 22.87 -11.66 7.84
C GLU A 101 23.49 -11.84 9.23
N GLN A 102 24.12 -10.81 9.78
CA GLN A 102 24.65 -10.85 11.14
C GLN A 102 23.55 -11.03 12.20
N LYS A 103 22.42 -10.38 12.03
CA LYS A 103 21.31 -10.44 13.00
C LYS A 103 20.59 -11.79 13.02
N PHE A 104 20.56 -12.50 11.90
CA PHE A 104 19.76 -13.72 11.74
C PHE A 104 20.58 -14.98 11.46
N THR A 105 21.89 -14.97 11.72
CA THR A 105 22.81 -16.11 11.57
C THR A 105 22.36 -17.39 12.28
N GLY A 106 21.71 -17.30 13.43
CA GLY A 106 21.23 -18.45 14.21
C GLY A 106 19.94 -19.12 13.69
N LYS A 107 19.35 -18.66 12.59
CA LYS A 107 18.06 -19.15 12.05
C LYS A 107 18.16 -19.86 10.71
N GLY A 108 19.20 -20.69 10.52
CA GLY A 108 19.33 -21.55 9.34
C GLY A 108 19.96 -20.87 8.13
N GLY A 109 20.82 -19.86 8.32
CA GLY A 109 21.62 -19.27 7.25
C GLY A 109 20.83 -18.37 6.31
N LEU A 110 20.39 -17.21 6.81
CA LEU A 110 19.79 -16.17 5.97
C LEU A 110 20.74 -15.84 4.80
N GLN A 111 20.22 -15.91 3.60
CA GLN A 111 20.91 -15.46 2.39
C GLN A 111 20.29 -14.17 1.90
N VAL A 112 21.12 -13.20 1.54
CA VAL A 112 20.67 -11.91 1.00
C VAL A 112 21.39 -11.63 -0.32
N LYS A 113 20.61 -11.43 -1.38
CA LYS A 113 21.11 -10.92 -2.66
C LYS A 113 20.71 -9.46 -2.81
N THR A 114 21.54 -8.66 -3.46
CA THR A 114 21.27 -7.22 -3.66
C THR A 114 21.38 -6.87 -5.15
N LEU A 115 20.51 -5.96 -5.60
CA LEU A 115 20.55 -5.41 -6.95
C LEU A 115 20.37 -3.88 -6.89
N ALA A 116 21.40 -3.14 -7.32
CA ALA A 116 21.26 -1.71 -7.52
C ALA A 116 20.48 -1.43 -8.81
N MET A 117 19.34 -0.74 -8.67
CA MET A 117 18.44 -0.41 -9.75
C MET A 117 17.77 0.93 -9.49
N ASP A 118 17.90 1.88 -10.41
CA ASP A 118 17.19 3.14 -10.35
C ASP A 118 15.94 3.09 -11.23
N PHE A 119 14.80 2.92 -10.59
CA PHE A 119 13.51 2.82 -11.27
C PHE A 119 13.13 4.07 -12.06
N ALA A 120 13.75 5.24 -11.79
CA ALA A 120 13.50 6.45 -12.55
C ALA A 120 14.12 6.40 -13.96
N GLN A 121 15.18 5.60 -14.16
CA GLN A 121 15.85 5.46 -15.45
C GLN A 121 15.10 4.52 -16.41
N ASP A 122 14.19 3.69 -15.89
CA ASP A 122 13.41 2.68 -16.65
C ASP A 122 14.25 1.85 -17.62
N ASN A 123 15.45 1.47 -17.19
CA ASN A 123 16.40 0.73 -18.01
C ASN A 123 16.04 -0.76 -18.07
N ASP A 124 15.71 -1.28 -19.25
CA ASP A 124 15.33 -2.68 -19.44
C ASP A 124 16.44 -3.66 -19.03
N ALA A 125 17.71 -3.28 -19.16
CA ALA A 125 18.84 -4.11 -18.70
C ALA A 125 18.81 -4.37 -17.17
N ASP A 126 18.23 -3.47 -16.39
CA ASP A 126 18.07 -3.67 -14.94
C ASP A 126 17.05 -4.78 -14.64
N TYR A 127 15.99 -4.86 -15.42
CA TYR A 127 14.97 -5.92 -15.27
C TYR A 127 15.49 -7.27 -15.74
N GLU A 128 16.34 -7.30 -16.79
CA GLU A 128 17.03 -8.54 -17.19
C GLU A 128 18.02 -9.01 -16.10
N ARG A 129 18.81 -8.11 -15.52
CA ARG A 129 19.67 -8.44 -14.36
C ARG A 129 18.87 -8.97 -13.17
N LEU A 130 17.67 -8.40 -12.92
CA LEU A 130 16.78 -8.92 -11.88
C LEU A 130 16.32 -10.35 -12.24
N ARG A 131 15.95 -10.60 -13.49
CA ARG A 131 15.53 -11.92 -13.98
C ARG A 131 16.63 -12.96 -13.79
N GLU A 132 17.84 -12.69 -14.26
CA GLU A 132 19.01 -13.55 -14.10
C GLU A 132 19.31 -13.82 -12.63
N LEU A 133 19.18 -12.80 -11.77
CA LEU A 133 19.44 -12.94 -10.33
C LEU A 133 18.48 -13.91 -9.62
N ILE A 134 17.22 -14.01 -10.10
CA ILE A 134 16.15 -14.74 -9.39
C ILE A 134 15.67 -16.01 -10.10
N GLN A 135 16.06 -16.26 -11.36
CA GLN A 135 15.51 -17.36 -12.17
C GLN A 135 15.63 -18.75 -11.52
N ASP A 136 16.72 -18.99 -10.77
CA ASP A 136 16.99 -20.26 -10.10
C ASP A 136 16.60 -20.25 -8.61
N LEU A 137 15.92 -19.19 -8.14
CA LEU A 137 15.52 -19.06 -6.75
C LEU A 137 14.08 -19.54 -6.53
N ASP A 138 13.84 -20.18 -5.37
CA ASP A 138 12.48 -20.48 -4.90
C ASP A 138 11.80 -19.20 -4.39
N VAL A 139 11.44 -18.28 -5.30
CA VAL A 139 10.77 -17.03 -4.95
C VAL A 139 9.32 -17.30 -4.56
N GLY A 140 8.90 -16.88 -3.38
CA GLY A 140 7.54 -17.03 -2.86
C GLY A 140 6.80 -15.73 -2.59
N ILE A 141 7.52 -14.62 -2.44
CA ILE A 141 6.92 -13.31 -2.09
C ILE A 141 7.55 -12.20 -2.94
N LEU A 142 6.70 -11.31 -3.45
CA LEU A 142 7.09 -10.03 -4.04
C LEU A 142 6.47 -8.89 -3.23
N ILE A 143 7.30 -7.94 -2.79
CA ILE A 143 6.87 -6.68 -2.17
C ILE A 143 7.17 -5.52 -3.13
N ASN A 144 6.16 -5.07 -3.84
CA ASN A 144 6.20 -3.86 -4.65
C ASN A 144 6.05 -2.64 -3.73
N ASN A 145 7.18 -2.18 -3.19
CA ASN A 145 7.21 -1.10 -2.21
C ASN A 145 7.90 0.17 -2.74
N VAL A 146 8.72 0.07 -3.81
CA VAL A 146 9.31 1.27 -4.40
C VAL A 146 8.23 2.27 -4.77
N GLY A 147 8.53 3.56 -4.57
CA GLY A 147 7.60 4.62 -4.94
C GLY A 147 8.20 5.99 -4.69
N GLN A 148 7.65 6.98 -5.39
CA GLN A 148 7.97 8.39 -5.24
C GLN A 148 6.68 9.20 -5.13
N SER A 149 6.70 10.22 -4.27
CA SER A 149 5.67 11.26 -4.19
C SER A 149 6.26 12.60 -4.58
N HIS A 150 5.42 13.62 -4.68
CA HIS A 150 5.89 15.00 -4.83
C HIS A 150 6.83 15.41 -3.70
N SER A 151 7.81 16.25 -4.02
CA SER A 151 8.77 16.78 -3.05
C SER A 151 8.06 17.58 -1.95
N ILE A 152 7.08 18.37 -2.33
CA ILE A 152 6.07 19.03 -1.47
C ILE A 152 4.73 19.04 -2.23
N PRO A 153 3.59 19.19 -1.56
CA PRO A 153 2.32 19.40 -2.26
C PRO A 153 2.43 20.59 -3.23
N VAL A 154 2.05 20.39 -4.49
CA VAL A 154 2.22 21.38 -5.56
C VAL A 154 1.01 21.34 -6.50
N PRO A 155 0.49 22.50 -6.99
CA PRO A 155 -0.49 22.51 -8.06
C PRO A 155 0.03 21.79 -9.29
N PHE A 156 -0.83 21.06 -10.00
CA PHE A 156 -0.40 20.26 -11.16
C PHE A 156 0.36 21.08 -12.21
N LEU A 157 -0.12 22.28 -12.51
CA LEU A 157 0.49 23.17 -13.49
C LEU A 157 1.89 23.70 -13.10
N GLU A 158 2.23 23.64 -11.80
CA GLU A 158 3.52 24.03 -11.26
C GLU A 158 4.45 22.82 -11.00
N THR A 159 3.98 21.60 -11.29
CA THR A 159 4.79 20.38 -11.08
C THR A 159 5.93 20.34 -12.10
N PRO A 160 7.20 20.19 -11.66
CA PRO A 160 8.33 20.00 -12.59
C PRO A 160 8.11 18.77 -13.47
N LYS A 161 8.42 18.88 -14.78
CA LYS A 161 8.26 17.77 -15.74
C LYS A 161 8.96 16.49 -15.30
N GLU A 162 10.17 16.62 -14.79
CA GLU A 162 10.97 15.49 -14.29
C GLU A 162 10.27 14.81 -13.08
N GLU A 163 9.76 15.59 -12.12
CA GLU A 163 9.03 15.03 -10.97
C GLU A 163 7.77 14.28 -11.42
N LEU A 164 7.02 14.86 -12.36
CA LEU A 164 5.83 14.23 -12.94
C LEU A 164 6.18 12.89 -13.59
N GLN A 165 7.21 12.88 -14.47
CA GLN A 165 7.65 11.69 -15.16
C GLN A 165 8.17 10.64 -14.19
N ASN A 166 9.02 11.00 -13.23
CA ASN A 166 9.59 10.08 -12.25
C ASN A 166 8.51 9.41 -11.39
N ILE A 167 7.46 10.15 -10.99
CA ILE A 167 6.35 9.57 -10.22
C ILE A 167 5.65 8.46 -11.02
N VAL A 168 5.36 8.69 -12.30
CA VAL A 168 4.69 7.69 -13.15
C VAL A 168 5.62 6.52 -13.44
N THR A 169 6.86 6.79 -13.82
CA THR A 169 7.85 5.76 -14.15
C THR A 169 8.14 4.85 -12.95
N ILE A 170 8.44 5.42 -11.79
CA ILE A 170 8.79 4.65 -10.59
C ILE A 170 7.57 3.89 -10.05
N ASN A 171 6.42 4.59 -9.90
CA ASN A 171 5.26 3.98 -9.24
C ASN A 171 4.54 2.98 -10.15
N CYS A 172 4.34 3.32 -11.43
CA CYS A 172 3.57 2.49 -12.35
C CYS A 172 4.48 1.54 -13.13
N LEU A 173 5.32 2.04 -14.03
CA LEU A 173 6.15 1.21 -14.91
C LEU A 173 7.08 0.30 -14.12
N GLY A 174 7.77 0.84 -13.12
CA GLY A 174 8.65 0.05 -12.25
C GLY A 174 7.95 -1.11 -11.54
N THR A 175 6.72 -0.89 -11.08
CA THR A 175 5.90 -1.95 -10.47
C THR A 175 5.46 -2.98 -11.52
N LEU A 176 4.99 -2.54 -12.70
CA LEU A 176 4.56 -3.45 -13.76
C LEU A 176 5.71 -4.35 -14.22
N LYS A 177 6.84 -3.76 -14.63
CA LYS A 177 8.01 -4.51 -15.15
C LYS A 177 8.59 -5.45 -14.09
N THR A 178 8.72 -5.01 -12.84
CA THR A 178 9.16 -5.89 -11.74
C THR A 178 8.22 -7.08 -11.58
N THR A 179 6.92 -6.85 -11.63
CA THR A 179 5.93 -7.93 -11.49
C THR A 179 5.99 -8.87 -12.70
N GLN A 180 6.19 -8.38 -13.92
CA GLN A 180 6.39 -9.22 -15.12
C GLN A 180 7.63 -10.11 -15.02
N VAL A 181 8.67 -9.69 -14.31
CA VAL A 181 9.86 -10.51 -14.07
C VAL A 181 9.60 -11.57 -13.00
N VAL A 182 8.89 -11.25 -11.92
CA VAL A 182 8.72 -12.13 -10.75
C VAL A 182 7.51 -13.06 -10.88
N ALA A 183 6.39 -12.57 -11.40
CA ALA A 183 5.12 -13.31 -11.42
C ALA A 183 5.18 -14.65 -12.15
N PRO A 184 5.93 -14.84 -13.27
CA PRO A 184 6.08 -16.14 -13.91
C PRO A 184 6.66 -17.24 -13.01
N ILE A 185 7.57 -16.87 -12.08
CA ILE A 185 8.13 -17.80 -11.10
C ILE A 185 7.05 -18.24 -10.11
N LEU A 186 6.25 -17.29 -9.61
CA LEU A 186 5.15 -17.56 -8.68
C LEU A 186 4.06 -18.43 -9.37
N GLN A 187 3.74 -18.10 -10.63
CA GLN A 187 2.78 -18.83 -11.45
C GLN A 187 3.21 -20.28 -11.66
N LYS A 188 4.47 -20.51 -12.10
CA LYS A 188 5.04 -21.86 -12.28
C LYS A 188 5.03 -22.65 -10.96
N ARG A 189 5.30 -21.96 -9.85
CA ARG A 189 5.30 -22.52 -8.50
C ARG A 189 3.89 -22.87 -8.00
N LYS A 190 2.84 -22.35 -8.65
CA LYS A 190 1.42 -22.42 -8.23
C LYS A 190 1.22 -22.04 -6.76
N ARG A 191 1.97 -21.08 -6.30
CA ARG A 191 1.95 -20.57 -4.92
C ARG A 191 2.80 -19.32 -4.80
N GLY A 192 2.23 -18.22 -4.33
CA GLY A 192 2.97 -16.99 -4.11
C GLY A 192 2.14 -15.88 -3.50
N LEU A 193 2.83 -14.79 -3.15
CA LEU A 193 2.24 -13.56 -2.64
C LEU A 193 2.84 -12.35 -3.33
N ILE A 194 2.00 -11.47 -3.84
CA ILE A 194 2.38 -10.14 -4.32
C ILE A 194 1.70 -9.11 -3.43
N LEU A 195 2.48 -8.29 -2.74
CA LEU A 195 1.98 -7.12 -1.99
C LEU A 195 2.40 -5.85 -2.71
N THR A 196 1.44 -5.01 -3.08
CA THR A 196 1.68 -3.71 -3.70
C THR A 196 1.32 -2.59 -2.72
N MET A 197 2.27 -1.68 -2.47
CA MET A 197 2.04 -0.56 -1.55
C MET A 197 1.12 0.49 -2.18
N GLY A 198 -0.12 0.49 -1.73
CA GLY A 198 -1.11 1.51 -2.00
C GLY A 198 -0.99 2.73 -1.10
N SER A 199 -1.93 3.64 -1.24
CA SER A 199 -2.01 4.88 -0.44
C SER A 199 -3.45 5.38 -0.38
N PHE A 200 -3.82 6.03 0.70
CA PHE A 200 -5.07 6.81 0.75
C PHE A 200 -5.13 7.88 -0.35
N GLY A 201 -3.96 8.41 -0.74
CA GLY A 201 -3.89 9.32 -1.87
C GLY A 201 -4.30 8.71 -3.22
N GLY A 202 -4.27 7.37 -3.36
CA GLY A 202 -4.83 6.68 -4.52
C GLY A 202 -6.27 6.24 -4.34
N TRP A 203 -6.75 6.21 -3.09
CA TRP A 203 -8.14 5.86 -2.78
C TRP A 203 -9.07 7.06 -2.87
N THR A 204 -8.65 8.20 -2.30
CA THR A 204 -9.38 9.47 -2.37
C THR A 204 -8.65 10.45 -3.28
N PRO A 205 -9.36 11.23 -4.12
CA PRO A 205 -8.73 12.29 -4.89
C PRO A 205 -7.95 13.23 -3.99
N THR A 206 -6.68 13.44 -4.30
CA THR A 206 -5.76 14.21 -3.45
C THR A 206 -5.22 15.43 -4.20
N PRO A 207 -5.90 16.58 -4.16
CA PRO A 207 -5.42 17.81 -4.77
C PRO A 207 -4.03 18.20 -4.24
N TYR A 208 -3.23 18.83 -5.08
CA TYR A 208 -1.81 19.16 -4.85
C TYR A 208 -0.85 17.96 -4.87
N LEU A 209 -1.37 16.74 -4.97
CA LEU A 209 -0.61 15.52 -5.24
C LEU A 209 -1.22 14.74 -6.42
N ALA A 210 -1.74 15.44 -7.43
CA ALA A 210 -2.57 14.84 -8.48
C ALA A 210 -1.88 13.66 -9.19
N THR A 211 -0.61 13.82 -9.61
CA THR A 211 0.13 12.76 -10.30
C THR A 211 0.39 11.55 -9.39
N TYR A 212 0.78 11.79 -8.14
CA TYR A 212 0.95 10.72 -7.15
C TYR A 212 -0.38 10.00 -6.88
N SER A 213 -1.46 10.76 -6.67
CA SER A 213 -2.81 10.22 -6.46
C SER A 213 -3.23 9.30 -7.61
N GLY A 214 -3.07 9.78 -8.86
CA GLY A 214 -3.36 9.00 -10.05
C GLY A 214 -2.50 7.73 -10.15
N SER A 215 -1.19 7.81 -9.87
CA SER A 215 -0.31 6.64 -9.91
C SER A 215 -0.70 5.57 -8.87
N LYS A 216 -1.14 5.97 -7.69
CA LYS A 216 -1.57 5.03 -6.64
C LYS A 216 -2.96 4.45 -6.91
N ALA A 217 -3.86 5.21 -7.54
CA ALA A 217 -5.15 4.70 -8.03
C ALA A 217 -4.94 3.67 -9.16
N PHE A 218 -4.01 3.93 -10.09
CA PHE A 218 -3.61 2.97 -11.13
C PHE A 218 -3.17 1.64 -10.50
N LEU A 219 -2.24 1.67 -9.54
CA LEU A 219 -1.75 0.47 -8.88
C LEU A 219 -2.86 -0.33 -8.19
N GLN A 220 -3.83 0.37 -7.62
CA GLN A 220 -4.95 -0.27 -6.98
C GLN A 220 -5.82 -1.04 -7.97
N GLN A 221 -6.23 -0.38 -9.05
CA GLN A 221 -7.09 -1.00 -10.05
C GLN A 221 -6.36 -2.15 -10.76
N TRP A 222 -5.10 -1.92 -11.14
CA TRP A 222 -4.26 -2.93 -11.75
C TRP A 222 -4.05 -4.15 -10.85
N SER A 223 -3.72 -3.96 -9.56
CA SER A 223 -3.50 -5.07 -8.64
C SER A 223 -4.76 -5.90 -8.41
N ASN A 224 -5.94 -5.28 -8.37
CA ASN A 224 -7.20 -6.00 -8.24
C ASN A 224 -7.52 -6.86 -9.48
N ALA A 225 -7.24 -6.35 -10.67
CA ALA A 225 -7.37 -7.13 -11.91
C ALA A 225 -6.37 -8.30 -11.92
N LEU A 226 -5.09 -8.04 -11.64
CA LEU A 226 -4.06 -9.06 -11.56
C LEU A 226 -4.36 -10.15 -10.52
N ALA A 227 -5.01 -9.80 -9.41
CA ALA A 227 -5.42 -10.75 -8.40
C ALA A 227 -6.37 -11.81 -8.95
N SER A 228 -7.31 -11.41 -9.81
CA SER A 228 -8.22 -12.35 -10.48
C SER A 228 -7.47 -13.25 -11.47
N GLU A 229 -6.57 -12.67 -12.28
CA GLU A 229 -5.77 -13.44 -13.27
C GLU A 229 -4.86 -14.48 -12.62
N LEU A 230 -4.26 -14.16 -11.48
CA LEU A 230 -3.31 -15.02 -10.79
C LEU A 230 -3.96 -15.99 -9.79
N SER A 231 -5.24 -15.82 -9.49
CA SER A 231 -5.98 -16.71 -8.57
C SER A 231 -6.00 -18.17 -9.05
N ASP A 232 -6.09 -18.41 -10.36
CA ASP A 232 -6.06 -19.74 -10.97
C ASP A 232 -4.74 -20.48 -10.73
N TYR A 233 -3.71 -19.73 -10.35
CA TYR A 233 -2.38 -20.27 -10.05
C TYR A 233 -2.06 -20.29 -8.55
N ASN A 234 -3.06 -20.04 -7.67
CA ASN A 234 -2.87 -19.92 -6.22
C ASN A 234 -1.85 -18.85 -5.83
N VAL A 235 -1.75 -17.77 -6.59
CA VAL A 235 -0.93 -16.60 -6.27
C VAL A 235 -1.85 -15.51 -5.73
N ASP A 236 -1.67 -15.18 -4.47
CA ASP A 236 -2.42 -14.11 -3.82
C ASP A 236 -1.81 -12.75 -4.18
N VAL A 237 -2.65 -11.80 -4.61
CA VAL A 237 -2.23 -10.43 -4.88
C VAL A 237 -3.05 -9.48 -4.02
N TYR A 238 -2.39 -8.61 -3.25
CA TYR A 238 -3.07 -7.64 -2.40
C TYR A 238 -2.46 -6.25 -2.50
N VAL A 239 -3.32 -5.25 -2.38
CA VAL A 239 -2.93 -3.86 -2.15
C VAL A 239 -2.93 -3.57 -0.64
N VAL A 240 -1.82 -3.06 -0.15
CA VAL A 240 -1.67 -2.62 1.24
C VAL A 240 -1.89 -1.12 1.31
N LEU A 241 -3.02 -0.68 1.82
CA LEU A 241 -3.33 0.74 1.95
C LEU A 241 -2.68 1.33 3.20
N SER A 242 -2.00 2.46 3.02
CA SER A 242 -1.47 3.27 4.11
C SER A 242 -1.94 4.72 4.00
N HIS A 243 -2.16 5.33 5.15
CA HIS A 243 -2.13 6.78 5.30
C HIS A 243 -0.69 7.22 5.61
N LEU A 244 -0.47 8.18 6.50
CA LEU A 244 0.88 8.61 6.87
C LEU A 244 1.57 7.58 7.77
N VAL A 245 2.84 7.28 7.46
CA VAL A 245 3.77 6.49 8.29
C VAL A 245 5.04 7.32 8.46
N THR A 246 5.72 7.25 9.62
CA THR A 246 6.95 8.02 9.87
C THR A 246 8.11 7.52 9.01
N THR A 247 8.20 8.02 7.77
CA THR A 247 9.23 7.67 6.79
C THR A 247 9.87 8.94 6.22
N ALA A 248 11.00 8.79 5.51
CA ALA A 248 11.62 9.90 4.78
C ALA A 248 10.66 10.50 3.74
N MET A 249 9.85 9.67 3.07
CA MET A 249 8.86 10.11 2.08
C MET A 249 7.77 11.00 2.69
N SER A 250 7.19 10.61 3.83
CA SER A 250 6.12 11.38 4.49
C SER A 250 6.63 12.63 5.19
N LYS A 251 7.93 12.71 5.48
CA LYS A 251 8.59 13.77 6.27
C LYS A 251 8.02 13.93 7.70
N VAL A 252 7.18 13.00 8.16
CA VAL A 252 6.66 12.96 9.53
C VAL A 252 7.67 12.27 10.43
N ARG A 253 8.10 12.95 11.50
CA ARG A 253 9.16 12.45 12.39
C ARG A 253 8.64 11.77 13.66
N ARG A 254 7.46 12.13 14.12
CA ARG A 254 6.88 11.61 15.38
C ARG A 254 5.72 10.68 15.08
N SER A 255 5.77 9.49 15.66
CA SER A 255 4.66 8.54 15.61
C SER A 255 3.53 8.97 16.54
N SER A 256 2.31 8.58 16.17
CA SER A 256 1.09 8.75 16.95
C SER A 256 0.14 7.57 16.67
N LEU A 257 -1.02 7.56 17.29
CA LEU A 257 -2.07 6.58 16.98
C LEU A 257 -2.48 6.61 15.50
N LEU A 258 -2.50 7.80 14.89
CA LEU A 258 -2.84 8.00 13.47
C LEU A 258 -1.63 7.90 12.53
N VAL A 259 -0.40 7.91 13.04
CA VAL A 259 0.82 7.87 12.24
C VAL A 259 1.77 6.83 12.85
N PRO A 260 1.70 5.56 12.46
CA PRO A 260 2.58 4.52 12.96
C PRO A 260 4.03 4.71 12.51
N ASN A 261 4.96 4.10 13.24
CA ASN A 261 6.31 3.91 12.73
C ASN A 261 6.36 2.73 11.73
N PRO A 262 7.41 2.66 10.87
CA PRO A 262 7.54 1.60 9.86
C PRO A 262 7.46 0.19 10.44
N ARG A 263 8.12 -0.05 11.57
CA ARG A 263 8.15 -1.36 12.23
C ARG A 263 6.75 -1.85 12.64
N ALA A 264 5.98 -0.99 13.30
CA ALA A 264 4.63 -1.33 13.74
C ALA A 264 3.68 -1.51 12.54
N PHE A 265 3.79 -0.64 11.53
CA PHE A 265 2.99 -0.73 10.32
C PHE A 265 3.25 -2.03 9.56
N VAL A 266 4.52 -2.36 9.28
CA VAL A 266 4.88 -3.59 8.54
C VAL A 266 4.52 -4.85 9.34
N LYS A 267 4.68 -4.83 10.67
CA LYS A 267 4.23 -5.94 11.54
C LYS A 267 2.73 -6.17 11.34
N SER A 268 1.95 -5.11 11.32
CA SER A 268 0.50 -5.20 11.07
C SER A 268 0.21 -5.65 9.63
N ALA A 269 0.92 -5.12 8.62
CA ALA A 269 0.73 -5.48 7.22
C ALA A 269 0.97 -6.97 6.98
N LEU A 270 2.09 -7.51 7.47
CA LEU A 270 2.41 -8.93 7.34
C LEU A 270 1.53 -9.85 8.21
N GLY A 271 0.98 -9.32 9.29
CA GLY A 271 0.08 -10.06 10.19
C GLY A 271 -1.38 -10.09 9.75
N LYS A 272 -1.76 -9.28 8.75
CA LYS A 272 -3.15 -9.09 8.30
C LYS A 272 -3.35 -9.35 6.81
N VAL A 273 -2.43 -10.05 6.15
CA VAL A 273 -2.56 -10.43 4.74
C VAL A 273 -3.89 -11.13 4.51
N GLY A 274 -4.67 -10.64 3.55
CA GLY A 274 -5.97 -11.21 3.17
C GLY A 274 -7.17 -10.75 4.01
N LEU A 275 -6.99 -9.86 5.00
CA LEU A 275 -8.08 -9.35 5.84
C LEU A 275 -8.64 -8.01 5.31
N GLY A 276 -9.18 -8.00 4.10
CA GLY A 276 -9.71 -6.80 3.44
C GLY A 276 -11.23 -6.76 3.24
N GLY A 277 -11.97 -7.77 3.70
CA GLY A 277 -13.39 -7.95 3.38
C GLY A 277 -14.36 -6.83 3.79
N TYR A 278 -13.93 -5.88 4.60
CA TYR A 278 -14.71 -4.70 4.99
C TYR A 278 -14.57 -3.52 4.02
N GLN A 279 -13.68 -3.60 3.05
CA GLN A 279 -13.41 -2.54 2.07
C GLN A 279 -14.16 -2.79 0.76
N THR A 280 -14.40 -1.73 0.00
CA THR A 280 -15.13 -1.81 -1.27
C THR A 280 -14.34 -2.50 -2.38
N ALA A 281 -13.00 -2.48 -2.33
CA ALA A 281 -12.16 -3.21 -3.27
C ALA A 281 -11.71 -4.56 -2.67
N PRO A 282 -11.92 -5.69 -3.38
CA PRO A 282 -11.79 -7.02 -2.82
C PRO A 282 -10.35 -7.33 -2.39
N ASN A 283 -9.36 -7.20 -3.16
CA ASN A 283 -7.98 -7.60 -2.83
C ASN A 283 -7.17 -6.44 -2.23
N THR A 284 -7.79 -5.72 -1.30
CA THR A 284 -7.21 -4.54 -0.66
C THR A 284 -7.43 -4.62 0.84
N TYR A 285 -6.43 -4.25 1.63
CA TYR A 285 -6.58 -4.15 3.07
C TYR A 285 -5.78 -3.00 3.67
N THR A 286 -6.31 -2.44 4.74
CA THR A 286 -5.70 -1.36 5.52
C THR A 286 -5.23 -1.93 6.85
N PRO A 287 -3.94 -2.29 6.98
CA PRO A 287 -3.48 -3.09 8.12
C PRO A 287 -3.47 -2.34 9.46
N TRP A 288 -3.28 -1.03 9.45
CA TRP A 288 -3.22 -0.22 10.65
C TRP A 288 -4.62 0.20 11.08
N TRP A 289 -5.02 -0.19 12.29
CA TRP A 289 -6.40 -0.08 12.77
C TRP A 289 -6.99 1.33 12.63
N SER A 290 -6.27 2.39 13.04
CA SER A 290 -6.81 3.76 12.94
C SER A 290 -6.96 4.23 11.50
N HIS A 291 -6.09 3.79 10.58
CA HIS A 291 -6.26 4.01 9.14
C HIS A 291 -7.48 3.27 8.62
N ALA A 292 -7.70 2.02 9.07
CA ALA A 292 -8.83 1.21 8.65
C ALA A 292 -10.18 1.84 9.07
N PHE A 293 -10.28 2.31 10.31
CA PHE A 293 -11.47 3.03 10.80
C PHE A 293 -11.70 4.35 10.06
N MET A 294 -10.63 5.12 9.82
CA MET A 294 -10.72 6.37 9.05
C MET A 294 -11.20 6.10 7.63
N LEU A 295 -10.66 5.08 6.96
CA LEU A 295 -11.07 4.73 5.60
C LEU A 295 -12.52 4.25 5.56
N TRP A 296 -12.92 3.40 6.50
CA TRP A 296 -14.30 2.94 6.60
C TRP A 296 -15.28 4.10 6.76
N ALA A 297 -14.95 5.08 7.60
CA ALA A 297 -15.76 6.29 7.76
C ALA A 297 -15.82 7.12 6.48
N ILE A 298 -14.73 7.25 5.74
CA ILE A 298 -14.71 7.94 4.45
C ILE A 298 -15.61 7.20 3.44
N GLU A 299 -15.50 5.87 3.33
CA GLU A 299 -16.29 5.07 2.38
C GLU A 299 -17.78 5.04 2.70
N ASN A 300 -18.13 4.98 3.96
CA ASN A 300 -19.51 4.71 4.38
C ASN A 300 -20.28 5.94 4.86
N VAL A 301 -19.60 7.02 5.21
CA VAL A 301 -20.22 8.25 5.73
C VAL A 301 -19.93 9.46 4.85
N ALA A 302 -18.66 9.77 4.62
CA ALA A 302 -18.29 10.98 3.88
C ALA A 302 -18.41 10.84 2.35
N GLY A 303 -18.19 9.63 1.82
CA GLY A 303 -18.05 9.37 0.39
C GLY A 303 -16.63 9.65 -0.13
N VAL A 304 -16.04 8.64 -0.78
CA VAL A 304 -14.66 8.68 -1.30
C VAL A 304 -14.43 9.87 -2.25
N ASN A 305 -15.37 10.08 -3.17
CA ASN A 305 -15.33 11.13 -4.19
C ASN A 305 -16.24 12.32 -3.86
N SER A 306 -16.70 12.46 -2.62
CA SER A 306 -17.60 13.55 -2.25
C SER A 306 -16.87 14.90 -2.29
N PRO A 307 -17.57 15.99 -2.61
CA PRO A 307 -17.00 17.34 -2.53
C PRO A 307 -16.39 17.66 -1.17
N LEU A 308 -16.96 17.14 -0.08
CA LEU A 308 -16.49 17.31 1.27
C LEU A 308 -15.11 16.66 1.47
N THR A 309 -14.95 15.41 1.05
CA THR A 309 -13.67 14.69 1.14
C THR A 309 -12.59 15.37 0.32
N ILE A 310 -12.91 15.78 -0.91
CA ILE A 310 -11.97 16.47 -1.80
C ILE A 310 -11.59 17.85 -1.23
N TRP A 311 -12.56 18.61 -0.72
CA TRP A 311 -12.32 19.91 -0.09
C TRP A 311 -11.40 19.79 1.12
N TYR A 312 -11.66 18.82 2.01
CA TYR A 312 -10.83 18.57 3.18
C TYR A 312 -9.40 18.19 2.78
N ASN A 313 -9.21 17.27 1.84
CA ASN A 313 -7.91 16.89 1.31
C ASN A 313 -7.17 18.10 0.71
N LYS A 314 -7.86 18.91 -0.08
CA LYS A 314 -7.29 20.14 -0.65
C LYS A 314 -6.79 21.08 0.44
N LYS A 315 -7.63 21.39 1.43
CA LYS A 315 -7.29 22.26 2.55
C LYS A 315 -6.06 21.77 3.29
N MET A 316 -6.02 20.47 3.62
CA MET A 316 -4.89 19.84 4.30
C MET A 316 -3.58 19.99 3.51
N HIS A 317 -3.59 19.74 2.20
CA HIS A 317 -2.39 19.81 1.36
C HIS A 317 -1.94 21.26 1.10
N VAL A 318 -2.85 22.22 0.99
CA VAL A 318 -2.53 23.66 0.97
C VAL A 318 -1.78 24.06 2.24
N ASP A 319 -2.24 23.60 3.40
CA ASP A 319 -1.59 23.93 4.68
C ASP A 319 -0.22 23.24 4.84
N ILE A 320 -0.08 22.01 4.32
CA ILE A 320 1.22 21.32 4.28
C ILE A 320 2.18 22.09 3.36
N ARG A 321 1.74 22.48 2.15
CA ARG A 321 2.55 23.30 1.22
C ARG A 321 3.01 24.59 1.85
N ARG A 322 2.09 25.35 2.47
CA ARG A 322 2.41 26.60 3.14
C ARG A 322 3.51 26.45 4.20
N ARG A 323 3.42 25.38 5.00
CA ARG A 323 4.45 25.06 6.02
C ARG A 323 5.78 24.68 5.39
N ALA A 324 5.77 23.90 4.32
CA ALA A 324 6.96 23.49 3.60
C ALA A 324 7.71 24.68 2.98
N LEU A 325 6.99 25.57 2.29
CA LEU A 325 7.56 26.80 1.69
C LEU A 325 8.16 27.74 2.75
N ARG A 326 7.47 27.92 3.88
CA ARG A 326 8.02 28.71 5.00
C ARG A 326 9.32 28.12 5.56
N LYS A 327 9.42 26.78 5.61
CA LYS A 327 10.64 26.10 6.04
C LYS A 327 11.76 26.34 5.05
N GLN A 328 11.54 26.14 3.74
CA GLN A 328 12.52 26.40 2.68
C GLN A 328 13.03 27.84 2.70
N ALA A 329 12.12 28.82 2.84
CA ALA A 329 12.51 30.23 2.93
C ALA A 329 13.37 30.54 4.17
N ARG A 330 13.15 29.85 5.30
CA ARG A 330 14.01 30.01 6.50
C ARG A 330 15.38 29.36 6.31
N GLU A 331 15.44 28.23 5.63
CA GLU A 331 16.69 27.52 5.34
C GLU A 331 17.55 28.32 4.36
N ALA A 332 16.96 28.90 3.30
CA ALA A 332 17.63 29.78 2.35
C ALA A 332 18.20 31.06 2.97
N LYS A 333 17.58 31.60 4.04
CA LYS A 333 18.09 32.78 4.78
C LYS A 333 19.26 32.46 5.71
N LYS A 334 19.56 31.18 5.95
CA LYS A 334 20.67 30.74 6.82
C LYS A 334 21.94 30.36 6.07
N GLN A 335 21.82 30.21 4.74
CA GLN A 335 22.94 30.08 3.81
C GLN A 335 23.41 31.45 3.31
#